data_e24bd1b72dd8f92d0ccee71d37b41d54
#
_entry.id   e24bd1b72dd8f92d0ccee71d37b41d54
#
_cell.length_a   1.000
_cell.length_b   1.000
_cell.length_c   1.000
_cell.angle_alpha   90.00
_cell.angle_beta   90.00
_cell.angle_gamma   90.00
#
_symmetry.space_group_name_H-M   'P 1'
#
loop_
_entity.id
_entity.type
_entity.pdbx_description
1 polymer ?
#
loop_
_entity_poly.entity_id
_entity_poly.type
_entity_poly.pdbx_seq_one_letter_code
_entity_poly.pdbx_strand_id
1 'polypeptide(L)'
;MKIVRGTKNISGPFPYPVVTLGNFDGVHVGHQILFRKAAEIALEKGGTSMAFTFEPHPLKIIAPEKVPPLLTHFHKKMELIEACNIDRVICADFTRQFADQRPRDFSKNILSDKIGVKEMVVGFDYAFGRGREGTIPYLKKMGEEFGFMVHVVEPFQLDGLT
;
A
#
# COMPACT_ATOMS: atom_id res chain seq x y z
N MET A 1 12.09 -9.39 -7.05
CA MET A 1 11.13 -8.31 -6.80
C MET A 1 11.64 -7.01 -7.41
N LYS A 2 10.80 -6.35 -8.17
CA LYS A 2 11.15 -5.04 -8.74
C LYS A 2 10.69 -3.91 -7.83
N ILE A 3 11.51 -2.89 -7.68
CA ILE A 3 11.23 -1.71 -6.86
C ILE A 3 11.09 -0.50 -7.79
N VAL A 4 9.94 0.17 -7.72
CA VAL A 4 9.67 1.40 -8.48
C VAL A 4 9.70 2.56 -7.51
N ARG A 5 10.62 3.50 -7.70
CA ARG A 5 10.74 4.69 -6.86
C ARG A 5 10.11 5.88 -7.56
N GLY A 6 9.12 6.48 -6.88
CA GLY A 6 8.37 7.60 -7.42
C GLY A 6 7.19 7.18 -8.29
N THR A 7 6.04 7.79 -8.06
CA THR A 7 4.83 7.45 -8.82
C THR A 7 4.96 7.76 -10.31
N LYS A 8 5.79 8.73 -10.68
CA LYS A 8 6.03 9.07 -12.08
C LYS A 8 6.72 7.96 -12.86
N ASN A 9 7.36 7.02 -12.16
CA ASN A 9 8.09 5.92 -12.77
C ASN A 9 7.28 4.63 -12.86
N ILE A 10 6.01 4.68 -12.47
CA ILE A 10 5.11 3.54 -12.63
C ILE A 10 4.85 3.34 -14.11
N SER A 11 5.22 2.19 -14.63
CA SER A 11 5.08 1.86 -16.04
C SER A 11 4.43 0.48 -16.18
N GLY A 12 3.17 0.48 -16.58
CA GLY A 12 2.41 -0.73 -16.87
C GLY A 12 2.32 -0.99 -18.36
N PRO A 13 1.40 -1.87 -18.79
CA PRO A 13 0.38 -2.47 -17.95
C PRO A 13 0.90 -3.60 -17.06
N PHE A 14 0.15 -3.90 -16.00
CA PHE A 14 0.44 -5.01 -15.11
C PHE A 14 -0.70 -6.03 -15.18
N PRO A 15 -0.38 -7.35 -15.30
CA PRO A 15 -1.44 -8.36 -15.26
C PRO A 15 -2.14 -8.35 -13.90
N TYR A 16 -3.42 -8.09 -13.89
CA TYR A 16 -4.32 -8.14 -12.74
C TYR A 16 -3.64 -7.68 -11.43
N PRO A 17 -3.39 -6.38 -11.25
CA PRO A 17 -2.68 -5.91 -10.06
C PRO A 17 -3.48 -6.08 -8.78
N VAL A 18 -2.86 -6.69 -7.77
CA VAL A 18 -3.38 -6.82 -6.41
C VAL A 18 -2.45 -6.03 -5.50
N VAL A 19 -2.96 -4.97 -4.89
CA VAL A 19 -2.14 -3.98 -4.19
C VAL A 19 -2.46 -3.96 -2.71
N THR A 20 -1.43 -4.02 -1.88
CA THR A 20 -1.56 -3.69 -0.46
C THR A 20 -0.90 -2.34 -0.21
N LEU A 21 -1.59 -1.49 0.54
CA LEU A 21 -1.23 -0.09 0.73
C LEU A 21 -0.92 0.18 2.20
N GLY A 22 0.22 0.77 2.49
CA GLY A 22 0.60 1.09 3.87
C GLY A 22 2.00 1.64 4.01
N ASN A 23 2.32 2.10 5.21
CA ASN A 23 3.67 2.57 5.55
C ASN A 23 4.62 1.42 5.82
N PHE A 24 4.11 0.32 6.36
CA PHE A 24 4.83 -0.92 6.64
C PHE A 24 6.08 -0.72 7.51
N ASP A 25 5.94 0.08 8.56
CA ASP A 25 7.02 0.32 9.50
C ASP A 25 7.38 -0.96 10.25
N GLY A 26 8.69 -1.33 10.21
CA GLY A 26 9.17 -2.51 10.89
C GLY A 26 8.74 -3.84 10.27
N VAL A 27 7.83 -3.83 9.30
CA VAL A 27 7.28 -5.04 8.64
C VAL A 27 6.96 -6.14 9.66
N HIS A 28 6.11 -5.81 10.63
CA HIS A 28 5.73 -6.75 11.68
C HIS A 28 4.76 -7.82 11.17
N VAL A 29 4.36 -8.74 12.05
CA VAL A 29 3.52 -9.90 11.69
C VAL A 29 2.24 -9.49 10.96
N GLY A 30 1.57 -8.44 11.41
CA GLY A 30 0.35 -7.96 10.74
C GLY A 30 0.58 -7.52 9.29
N HIS A 31 1.72 -6.86 9.03
CA HIS A 31 2.08 -6.47 7.67
C HIS A 31 2.33 -7.70 6.79
N GLN A 32 2.97 -8.72 7.35
CA GLN A 32 3.24 -9.95 6.61
C GLN A 32 1.95 -10.64 6.17
N ILE A 33 0.90 -10.58 6.98
CA ILE A 33 -0.41 -11.11 6.59
C ILE A 33 -0.95 -10.37 5.37
N LEU A 34 -0.83 -9.05 5.34
CA LEU A 34 -1.27 -8.24 4.20
C LEU A 34 -0.52 -8.62 2.93
N PHE A 35 0.80 -8.76 3.03
CA PHE A 35 1.62 -9.13 1.87
C PHE A 35 1.27 -10.52 1.36
N ARG A 36 1.15 -11.48 2.25
CA ARG A 36 0.83 -12.87 1.88
C ARG A 36 -0.55 -12.99 1.27
N LYS A 37 -1.52 -12.25 1.79
CA LYS A 37 -2.87 -12.25 1.21
C LYS A 37 -2.87 -11.65 -0.19
N ALA A 38 -2.17 -10.55 -0.40
CA ALA A 38 -2.05 -9.96 -1.74
C ALA A 38 -1.37 -10.92 -2.70
N ALA A 39 -0.28 -11.57 -2.28
CA ALA A 39 0.44 -12.54 -3.10
C ALA A 39 -0.43 -13.74 -3.44
N GLU A 40 -1.21 -14.23 -2.49
CA GLU A 40 -2.12 -15.37 -2.68
C GLU A 40 -3.19 -15.06 -3.71
N ILE A 41 -3.84 -13.89 -3.59
CA ILE A 41 -4.86 -13.48 -4.55
C ILE A 41 -4.25 -13.34 -5.94
N ALA A 42 -3.10 -12.69 -6.04
CA ALA A 42 -2.42 -12.51 -7.32
C ALA A 42 -2.10 -13.86 -7.97
N LEU A 43 -1.61 -14.82 -7.18
CA LEU A 43 -1.29 -16.15 -7.69
C LEU A 43 -2.54 -16.84 -8.24
N GLU A 44 -3.66 -16.77 -7.52
CA GLU A 44 -4.93 -17.36 -7.98
C GLU A 44 -5.44 -16.75 -9.26
N LYS A 45 -5.22 -15.46 -9.46
CA LYS A 45 -5.74 -14.72 -10.62
C LYS A 45 -4.74 -14.61 -11.76
N GLY A 46 -3.56 -15.19 -11.62
CA GLY A 46 -2.49 -15.00 -12.60
C GLY A 46 -2.04 -13.56 -12.70
N GLY A 47 -2.07 -12.85 -11.57
CA GLY A 47 -1.83 -11.42 -11.50
C GLY A 47 -0.49 -11.04 -10.90
N THR A 48 -0.36 -9.76 -10.59
CA THR A 48 0.85 -9.15 -10.03
C THR A 48 0.57 -8.67 -8.62
N SER A 49 1.33 -9.16 -7.63
CA SER A 49 1.22 -8.65 -6.27
C SER A 49 2.09 -7.42 -6.10
N MET A 50 1.55 -6.39 -5.46
CA MET A 50 2.23 -5.12 -5.25
C MET A 50 2.08 -4.62 -3.82
N ALA A 51 3.16 -4.10 -3.26
CA ALA A 51 3.13 -3.32 -2.04
C ALA A 51 3.35 -1.85 -2.41
N PHE A 52 2.43 -0.99 -2.01
CA PHE A 52 2.55 0.45 -2.22
C PHE A 52 2.89 1.11 -0.90
N THR A 53 4.06 1.71 -0.81
CA THR A 53 4.57 2.32 0.41
C THR A 53 5.16 3.70 0.11
N PHE A 54 5.71 4.34 1.13
CA PHE A 54 6.14 5.72 1.07
C PHE A 54 7.55 5.88 1.63
N GLU A 55 8.32 6.80 1.06
CA GLU A 55 9.65 7.15 1.53
C GLU A 55 9.88 8.65 1.30
N PRO A 56 10.28 9.44 2.30
CA PRO A 56 10.48 9.06 3.69
C PRO A 56 9.17 8.72 4.40
N HIS A 57 9.28 8.25 5.66
CA HIS A 57 8.08 7.96 6.45
C HIS A 57 7.19 9.21 6.49
N PRO A 58 5.85 9.05 6.31
CA PRO A 58 4.96 10.21 6.30
C PRO A 58 5.11 11.15 7.49
N LEU A 59 5.37 10.62 8.69
CA LEU A 59 5.56 11.44 9.88
C LEU A 59 6.78 12.36 9.80
N LYS A 60 7.81 12.00 9.03
CA LYS A 60 8.97 12.88 8.85
C LYS A 60 8.60 14.18 8.17
N ILE A 61 7.54 14.18 7.37
CA ILE A 61 7.05 15.34 6.65
C ILE A 61 5.95 16.08 7.43
N ILE A 62 4.98 15.34 7.97
CA ILE A 62 3.79 15.89 8.61
C ILE A 62 4.05 16.29 10.06
N ALA A 63 4.72 15.42 10.82
CA ALA A 63 4.96 15.63 12.24
C ALA A 63 6.32 15.02 12.63
N PRO A 64 7.44 15.70 12.27
CA PRO A 64 8.79 15.15 12.50
C PRO A 64 9.07 14.74 13.93
N GLU A 65 8.48 15.44 14.91
CA GLU A 65 8.65 15.16 16.33
C GLU A 65 7.99 13.85 16.78
N LYS A 66 7.12 13.28 15.94
CA LYS A 66 6.41 12.04 16.24
C LYS A 66 7.02 10.81 15.55
N VAL A 67 8.15 10.99 14.87
CA VAL A 67 8.78 9.86 14.17
C VAL A 67 9.24 8.82 15.19
N PRO A 68 8.83 7.53 15.02
CA PRO A 68 9.28 6.48 15.92
C PRO A 68 10.81 6.33 15.88
N PRO A 69 11.46 6.08 17.03
CA PRO A 69 12.92 5.98 17.09
C PRO A 69 13.50 4.77 16.34
N LEU A 70 12.68 3.73 16.14
CA LEU A 70 13.14 2.49 15.48
C LEU A 70 12.40 2.28 14.17
N LEU A 71 12.75 3.07 13.15
CA LEU A 71 12.23 2.84 11.79
C LEU A 71 13.11 1.84 11.08
N THR A 72 12.47 0.93 10.34
CA THR A 72 13.19 -0.01 9.48
C THR A 72 13.82 0.75 8.33
N HIS A 73 15.12 0.54 8.09
CA HIS A 73 15.80 1.11 6.95
C HIS A 73 15.21 0.58 5.64
N PHE A 74 15.28 1.39 4.60
CA PHE A 74 14.68 1.07 3.30
C PHE A 74 15.08 -0.32 2.78
N HIS A 75 16.37 -0.63 2.78
CA HIS A 75 16.83 -1.92 2.25
C HIS A 75 16.27 -3.10 3.03
N LYS A 76 16.25 -2.99 4.35
CA LYS A 76 15.70 -4.04 5.21
C LYS A 76 14.22 -4.23 4.97
N LYS A 77 13.48 -3.13 4.82
CA LYS A 77 12.06 -3.15 4.50
C LYS A 77 11.82 -3.88 3.18
N MET A 78 12.61 -3.58 2.16
CA MET A 78 12.46 -4.23 0.85
C MET A 78 12.75 -5.73 0.94
N GLU A 79 13.78 -6.13 1.68
CA GLU A 79 14.10 -7.54 1.89
C GLU A 79 12.95 -8.30 2.55
N LEU A 80 12.35 -7.70 3.57
CA LEU A 80 11.25 -8.32 4.31
C LEU A 80 9.98 -8.45 3.43
N ILE A 81 9.72 -7.46 2.60
CA ILE A 81 8.58 -7.51 1.67
C ILE A 81 8.82 -8.59 0.61
N GLU A 82 10.03 -8.67 0.07
CA GLU A 82 10.37 -9.70 -0.91
C GLU A 82 10.19 -11.10 -0.34
N ALA A 83 10.54 -11.30 0.93
CA ALA A 83 10.39 -12.58 1.60
C ALA A 83 8.92 -13.03 1.71
N CYS A 84 7.97 -12.12 1.53
CA CYS A 84 6.53 -12.41 1.55
C CYS A 84 5.96 -12.63 0.14
N ASN A 85 6.81 -12.83 -0.85
CA ASN A 85 6.44 -13.16 -2.24
C ASN A 85 5.71 -12.03 -2.99
N ILE A 86 6.01 -10.79 -2.66
CA ILE A 86 5.51 -9.64 -3.39
C ILE A 86 6.32 -9.46 -4.68
N ASP A 87 5.66 -9.28 -5.80
CA ASP A 87 6.29 -9.16 -7.11
C ASP A 87 6.92 -7.78 -7.33
N ARG A 88 6.25 -6.73 -6.88
CA ARG A 88 6.69 -5.35 -7.09
C ARG A 88 6.41 -4.48 -5.87
N VAL A 89 7.30 -3.53 -5.63
CA VAL A 89 7.08 -2.49 -4.62
C VAL A 89 7.05 -1.15 -5.34
N ILE A 90 6.01 -0.37 -5.05
CA ILE A 90 5.95 1.02 -5.47
C ILE A 90 6.24 1.85 -4.25
N CYS A 91 7.33 2.61 -4.31
CA CYS A 91 7.76 3.46 -3.21
C CYS A 91 7.55 4.91 -3.63
N ALA A 92 6.43 5.50 -3.20
CA ALA A 92 6.11 6.88 -3.55
C ALA A 92 6.98 7.85 -2.76
N ASP A 93 7.40 8.93 -3.42
CA ASP A 93 8.08 10.03 -2.75
C ASP A 93 7.05 10.79 -1.92
N PHE A 94 7.16 10.69 -0.59
CA PHE A 94 6.21 11.34 0.30
C PHE A 94 6.65 12.78 0.55
N THR A 95 6.00 13.69 -0.12
CA THR A 95 6.22 15.15 0.00
C THR A 95 4.98 15.79 0.61
N ARG A 96 5.10 17.07 1.00
CA ARG A 96 3.95 17.82 1.49
C ARG A 96 2.87 17.88 0.41
N GLN A 97 3.25 18.04 -0.84
CA GLN A 97 2.32 18.05 -1.97
C GLN A 97 1.58 16.70 -2.08
N PHE A 98 2.30 15.60 -1.93
CA PHE A 98 1.69 14.27 -1.97
C PHE A 98 0.72 14.08 -0.79
N ALA A 99 1.11 14.54 0.41
CA ALA A 99 0.29 14.44 1.61
C ALA A 99 -1.03 15.21 1.48
N ASP A 100 -1.04 16.32 0.74
CA ASP A 100 -2.21 17.16 0.55
C ASP A 100 -3.12 16.66 -0.57
N GLN A 101 -2.76 15.59 -1.23
CA GLN A 101 -3.54 15.02 -2.32
C GLN A 101 -4.87 14.46 -1.80
N ARG A 102 -5.95 14.75 -2.53
CA ARG A 102 -7.26 14.23 -2.17
C ARG A 102 -7.31 12.72 -2.37
N PRO A 103 -8.04 11.98 -1.50
CA PRO A 103 -8.18 10.53 -1.67
C PRO A 103 -8.70 10.15 -3.06
N ARG A 104 -9.65 10.91 -3.59
CA ARG A 104 -10.19 10.64 -4.93
C ARG A 104 -9.13 10.78 -6.01
N ASP A 105 -8.30 11.82 -5.95
CA ASP A 105 -7.25 12.06 -6.95
C ASP A 105 -6.21 10.95 -6.90
N PHE A 106 -5.83 10.51 -5.71
CA PHE A 106 -4.93 9.37 -5.54
C PHE A 106 -5.54 8.10 -6.12
N SER A 107 -6.81 7.83 -5.80
CA SER A 107 -7.50 6.63 -6.28
C SER A 107 -7.64 6.61 -7.78
N LYS A 108 -8.01 7.75 -8.37
CA LYS A 108 -8.18 7.83 -9.82
C LYS A 108 -6.84 7.84 -10.55
N ASN A 109 -5.95 8.76 -10.19
CA ASN A 109 -4.73 9.00 -10.98
C ASN A 109 -3.68 7.92 -10.79
N ILE A 110 -3.53 7.41 -9.59
CA ILE A 110 -2.47 6.45 -9.27
C ILE A 110 -3.01 5.02 -9.26
N LEU A 111 -3.98 4.73 -8.42
CA LEU A 111 -4.47 3.36 -8.30
C LEU A 111 -5.15 2.88 -9.58
N SER A 112 -6.03 3.69 -10.15
CA SER A 112 -6.76 3.31 -11.35
C SER A 112 -5.97 3.55 -12.63
N ASP A 113 -5.58 4.80 -12.90
CA ASP A 113 -4.97 5.15 -14.20
C ASP A 113 -3.56 4.60 -14.38
N LYS A 114 -2.69 4.73 -13.36
CA LYS A 114 -1.29 4.29 -13.51
C LYS A 114 -1.10 2.80 -13.24
N ILE A 115 -1.77 2.26 -12.24
CA ILE A 115 -1.59 0.86 -11.85
C ILE A 115 -2.63 -0.04 -12.50
N GLY A 116 -3.87 0.41 -12.57
CA GLY A 116 -4.96 -0.43 -13.03
C GLY A 116 -5.35 -1.48 -12.02
N VAL A 117 -5.39 -1.08 -10.73
CA VAL A 117 -5.63 -2.01 -9.63
C VAL A 117 -6.95 -2.76 -9.80
N LYS A 118 -6.93 -4.06 -9.51
CA LYS A 118 -8.12 -4.92 -9.54
C LYS A 118 -8.59 -5.31 -8.16
N GLU A 119 -7.67 -5.52 -7.22
CA GLU A 119 -8.01 -5.84 -5.83
C GLU A 119 -7.03 -5.14 -4.89
N MET A 120 -7.56 -4.62 -3.80
CA MET A 120 -6.78 -4.00 -2.74
C MET A 120 -6.86 -4.84 -1.47
N VAL A 121 -5.76 -4.90 -0.73
CA VAL A 121 -5.71 -5.55 0.59
C VAL A 121 -5.21 -4.51 1.59
N VAL A 122 -6.02 -4.20 2.58
CA VAL A 122 -5.68 -3.17 3.58
C VAL A 122 -5.99 -3.64 4.99
N GLY A 123 -5.25 -3.11 5.97
CA GLY A 123 -5.57 -3.35 7.37
C GLY A 123 -6.81 -2.55 7.80
N PHE A 124 -7.49 -3.02 8.80
CA PHE A 124 -8.77 -2.43 9.27
C PHE A 124 -8.65 -0.95 9.68
N ASP A 125 -7.47 -0.53 10.12
CA ASP A 125 -7.23 0.81 10.65
C ASP A 125 -6.56 1.75 9.65
N TYR A 126 -6.37 1.31 8.41
CA TYR A 126 -5.65 2.11 7.42
C TYR A 126 -6.51 3.26 6.90
N ALA A 127 -5.88 4.43 6.77
CA ALA A 127 -6.47 5.60 6.14
C ALA A 127 -5.37 6.34 5.36
N PHE A 128 -5.75 7.05 4.31
CA PHE A 128 -4.81 7.71 3.41
C PHE A 128 -5.34 9.06 2.94
N GLY A 129 -4.46 9.81 2.25
CA GLY A 129 -4.83 11.09 1.67
C GLY A 129 -4.86 12.23 2.69
N ARG A 130 -5.23 13.41 2.20
CA ARG A 130 -5.25 14.63 2.98
C ARG A 130 -6.17 14.48 4.21
N GLY A 131 -5.63 14.77 5.39
CA GLY A 131 -6.38 14.71 6.65
C GLY A 131 -6.93 13.33 6.96
N ARG A 132 -6.36 12.26 6.38
CA ARG A 132 -6.83 10.89 6.50
C ARG A 132 -8.29 10.72 6.07
N GLU A 133 -8.72 11.50 5.08
CA GLU A 133 -10.08 11.44 4.54
C GLU A 133 -10.36 10.11 3.81
N GLY A 134 -9.31 9.42 3.33
CA GLY A 134 -9.44 8.13 2.66
C GLY A 134 -9.63 6.99 3.63
N THR A 135 -10.83 6.88 4.18
CA THR A 135 -11.20 5.79 5.09
C THR A 135 -11.51 4.50 4.34
N ILE A 136 -11.69 3.38 5.06
CA ILE A 136 -12.07 2.10 4.44
C ILE A 136 -13.40 2.23 3.67
N PRO A 137 -14.48 2.80 4.26
CA PRO A 137 -15.72 2.99 3.48
C PRO A 137 -15.50 3.84 2.22
N TYR A 138 -14.64 4.86 2.30
CA TYR A 138 -14.32 5.69 1.15
C TYR A 138 -13.58 4.88 0.07
N LEU A 139 -12.62 4.08 0.49
CA LEU A 139 -11.87 3.23 -0.44
C LEU A 139 -12.77 2.23 -1.16
N LYS A 140 -13.71 1.63 -0.44
CA LYS A 140 -14.72 0.74 -1.04
C LYS A 140 -15.57 1.47 -2.06
N LYS A 141 -15.95 2.71 -1.78
CA LYS A 141 -16.70 3.55 -2.72
C LYS A 141 -15.89 3.82 -3.98
N MET A 142 -14.60 4.10 -3.82
CA MET A 142 -13.70 4.29 -4.97
C MET A 142 -13.57 3.01 -5.78
N GLY A 143 -13.55 1.86 -5.12
CA GLY A 143 -13.53 0.56 -5.79
C GLY A 143 -14.75 0.34 -6.66
N GLU A 144 -15.94 0.72 -6.16
CA GLU A 144 -17.16 0.64 -6.95
C GLU A 144 -17.09 1.53 -8.18
N GLU A 145 -16.54 2.74 -8.02
CA GLU A 145 -16.45 3.71 -9.10
C GLU A 145 -15.38 3.34 -10.13
N PHE A 146 -14.21 2.89 -9.68
CA PHE A 146 -13.06 2.65 -10.55
C PHE A 146 -12.80 1.18 -10.88
N GLY A 147 -13.60 0.28 -10.33
CA GLY A 147 -13.57 -1.13 -10.72
C GLY A 147 -12.56 -1.98 -9.99
N PHE A 148 -12.41 -1.80 -8.68
CA PHE A 148 -11.57 -2.70 -7.88
C PHE A 148 -12.29 -3.15 -6.60
N MET A 149 -11.90 -4.33 -6.12
CA MET A 149 -12.40 -4.89 -4.85
C MET A 149 -11.50 -4.49 -3.70
N VAL A 150 -12.06 -4.37 -2.49
CA VAL A 150 -11.29 -4.05 -1.29
C VAL A 150 -11.47 -5.17 -0.27
N HIS A 151 -10.36 -5.78 0.13
CA HIS A 151 -10.30 -6.78 1.18
C HIS A 151 -9.74 -6.13 2.44
N VAL A 152 -10.48 -6.22 3.53
CA VAL A 152 -10.06 -5.65 4.81
C VAL A 152 -9.62 -6.77 5.74
N VAL A 153 -8.40 -6.67 6.26
CA VAL A 153 -7.89 -7.63 7.25
C VAL A 153 -8.29 -7.12 8.63
N GLU A 154 -9.11 -7.88 9.32
CA GLU A 154 -9.68 -7.52 10.61
C GLU A 154 -8.68 -7.66 11.76
N PRO A 155 -8.91 -6.98 12.92
CA PRO A 155 -7.98 -7.04 14.04
C PRO A 155 -7.70 -8.46 14.53
N PHE A 156 -8.71 -9.32 14.58
CA PHE A 156 -8.54 -10.69 15.08
C PHE A 156 -7.62 -11.52 14.18
N GLN A 157 -7.56 -11.22 12.89
CA GLN A 157 -6.67 -11.89 11.95
C GLN A 157 -5.23 -11.46 12.18
N LEU A 158 -5.02 -10.17 12.48
CA LEU A 158 -3.69 -9.63 12.74
C LEU A 158 -3.14 -10.09 14.09
N ASP A 159 -3.98 -10.13 15.14
CA ASP A 159 -3.58 -10.50 16.48
C ASP A 159 -3.43 -12.02 16.66
N GLY A 160 -4.19 -12.82 15.92
CA GLY A 160 -4.19 -14.25 16.04
C GLY A 160 -2.89 -14.94 15.64
N LEU A 161 -1.92 -14.18 15.10
CA LEU A 161 -0.63 -14.69 14.66
C LEU A 161 0.54 -14.21 15.50
N THR A 162 0.26 -13.52 16.58
CA THR A 162 1.30 -13.09 17.52
C THR A 162 1.70 -14.18 18.48
#